data_5398d52c58f8ed7181c8e5708880b47d
#
_entry.id   5398d52c58f8ed7181c8e5708880b47d
#
_cell.length_a   1.000
_cell.length_b   1.000
_cell.length_c   1.000
_cell.angle_alpha   90.00
_cell.angle_beta   90.00
_cell.angle_gamma   90.00
#
_symmetry.space_group_name_H-M   'P 1'
#
loop_
_entity.id
_entity.type
_entity.pdbx_description
1 polymer ?
#
loop_
_entity_poly.entity_id
_entity_poly.type
_entity_poly.pdbx_seq_one_letter_code
_entity_poly.pdbx_strand_id
1 'polypeptide(L)'
;RIVGMMTAFGGGALLAALGIELVAPTAMDLVGASTADAKDEAAHHLVNLLLGAAGGGIVFVVLDEIINSKGGFLRKTSSTIEYFTNRKAARRREILEHLSISELIRHLPLEAVEEMVTRVSERSFEAGEIIFQEGDSGDEVFFLETGSITVLRDSQEIALLRSGDVLGEIALVTGAPRTASAIAAETATAFSLPKRDFDTWRSRYKKFDEAATVLSA
;
A
#
# COMPACT_ATOMS: atom_id res chain seq x y z
N ARG A 1 -21.51 9.21 -12.13
CA ARG A 1 -22.75 9.51 -12.88
C ARG A 1 -22.59 10.71 -13.80
N ILE A 2 -22.01 11.84 -13.37
CA ILE A 2 -21.82 13.06 -14.19
C ILE A 2 -20.92 12.80 -15.41
N VAL A 3 -19.82 12.09 -15.27
CA VAL A 3 -18.89 11.75 -16.37
C VAL A 3 -19.59 10.90 -17.43
N GLY A 4 -20.42 9.93 -17.03
CA GLY A 4 -21.18 9.11 -17.99
C GLY A 4 -22.23 9.91 -18.76
N MET A 5 -22.82 10.93 -18.14
CA MET A 5 -23.76 11.86 -18.80
C MET A 5 -23.05 12.76 -19.83
N MET A 6 -21.85 13.26 -19.50
CA MET A 6 -21.07 14.11 -20.40
C MET A 6 -20.55 13.34 -21.63
N THR A 7 -20.15 12.08 -21.46
CA THR A 7 -19.73 11.22 -22.58
C THR A 7 -20.90 10.84 -23.48
N ALA A 8 -22.07 10.55 -22.93
CA ALA A 8 -23.28 10.29 -23.70
C ALA A 8 -23.75 11.51 -24.48
N PHE A 9 -23.68 12.70 -23.90
CA PHE A 9 -24.03 13.96 -24.56
C PHE A 9 -23.06 14.27 -25.72
N GLY A 10 -21.75 14.12 -25.52
CA GLY A 10 -20.75 14.32 -26.56
C GLY A 10 -20.92 13.38 -27.75
N GLY A 11 -21.19 12.09 -27.49
CA GLY A 11 -21.46 11.10 -28.53
C GLY A 11 -22.75 11.40 -29.34
N GLY A 12 -23.81 11.80 -28.63
CA GLY A 12 -25.08 12.19 -29.26
C GLY A 12 -24.95 13.43 -30.17
N ALA A 13 -24.23 14.46 -29.72
CA ALA A 13 -23.98 15.67 -30.51
C ALA A 13 -23.19 15.39 -31.79
N LEU A 14 -22.19 14.49 -31.74
CA LEU A 14 -21.38 14.10 -32.85
C LEU A 14 -22.18 13.31 -33.91
N LEU A 15 -23.05 12.40 -33.46
CA LEU A 15 -23.96 11.65 -34.33
C LEU A 15 -24.98 12.58 -35.00
N ALA A 16 -25.51 13.56 -34.28
CA ALA A 16 -26.43 14.54 -34.85
C ALA A 16 -25.73 15.43 -35.90
N ALA A 17 -24.51 15.89 -35.66
CA ALA A 17 -23.73 16.67 -36.63
C ALA A 17 -23.44 15.87 -37.90
N LEU A 18 -22.99 14.62 -37.78
CA LEU A 18 -22.78 13.71 -38.92
C LEU A 18 -24.07 13.48 -39.73
N GLY A 19 -25.20 13.29 -39.05
CA GLY A 19 -26.48 13.12 -39.70
C GLY A 19 -26.91 14.35 -40.50
N ILE A 20 -26.73 15.56 -39.97
CA ILE A 20 -27.14 16.81 -40.60
C ILE A 20 -26.16 17.22 -41.72
N GLU A 21 -24.86 17.08 -41.53
CA GLU A 21 -23.85 17.60 -42.47
C GLU A 21 -23.51 16.63 -43.62
N LEU A 22 -23.62 15.33 -43.41
CA LEU A 22 -23.23 14.32 -44.40
C LEU A 22 -24.43 13.55 -44.98
N VAL A 23 -25.33 13.06 -44.13
CA VAL A 23 -26.43 12.19 -44.60
C VAL A 23 -27.57 13.00 -45.21
N ALA A 24 -27.94 14.13 -44.61
CA ALA A 24 -29.08 14.92 -45.10
C ALA A 24 -28.87 15.53 -46.49
N PRO A 25 -27.68 16.13 -46.84
CA PRO A 25 -27.44 16.65 -48.20
C PRO A 25 -27.47 15.53 -49.24
N THR A 26 -26.80 14.41 -48.98
CA THR A 26 -26.72 13.26 -49.91
C THR A 26 -28.10 12.64 -50.15
N ALA A 27 -28.95 12.59 -49.14
CA ALA A 27 -30.35 12.13 -49.25
C ALA A 27 -31.21 13.14 -50.04
N MET A 28 -30.96 14.46 -49.85
CA MET A 28 -31.65 15.50 -50.64
C MET A 28 -31.26 15.48 -52.09
N ASP A 29 -30.00 15.23 -52.44
CA ASP A 29 -29.53 15.08 -53.81
C ASP A 29 -30.21 13.89 -54.49
N LEU A 30 -30.42 12.77 -53.78
CA LEU A 30 -31.14 11.62 -54.30
C LEU A 30 -32.62 11.92 -54.59
N VAL A 31 -33.27 12.71 -53.73
CA VAL A 31 -34.70 13.07 -53.89
C VAL A 31 -34.84 14.16 -54.97
N GLY A 32 -33.88 15.06 -55.12
CA GLY A 32 -33.89 16.19 -56.09
C GLY A 32 -33.45 15.79 -57.45
N ALA A 33 -32.85 14.65 -57.68
CA ALA A 33 -32.34 14.19 -58.97
C ALA A 33 -33.48 14.01 -60.03
N SER A 34 -33.40 14.70 -61.11
CA SER A 34 -34.43 14.72 -62.18
C SER A 34 -34.18 13.73 -63.32
N THR A 35 -32.97 13.18 -63.42
CA THR A 35 -32.57 12.18 -64.43
C THR A 35 -32.27 10.84 -63.84
N ALA A 36 -32.42 9.74 -64.59
CA ALA A 36 -32.15 8.39 -64.06
C ALA A 36 -30.67 8.20 -63.63
N ASP A 37 -29.73 8.76 -64.49
CA ASP A 37 -28.30 8.65 -64.22
C ASP A 37 -27.90 9.41 -62.95
N ALA A 38 -28.46 10.61 -62.71
CA ALA A 38 -28.22 11.39 -61.49
C ALA A 38 -28.75 10.72 -60.23
N LYS A 39 -29.87 10.02 -60.36
CA LYS A 39 -30.40 9.20 -59.23
C LYS A 39 -29.51 8.02 -58.88
N ASP A 40 -28.95 7.35 -59.88
CA ASP A 40 -28.08 6.19 -59.69
C ASP A 40 -26.75 6.63 -59.03
N GLU A 41 -26.18 7.76 -59.47
CA GLU A 41 -24.98 8.32 -58.88
C GLU A 41 -25.19 8.76 -57.41
N ALA A 42 -26.28 9.49 -57.12
CA ALA A 42 -26.64 9.89 -55.76
C ALA A 42 -26.91 8.68 -54.84
N ALA A 43 -27.54 7.62 -55.37
CA ALA A 43 -27.77 6.37 -54.63
C ALA A 43 -26.44 5.67 -54.29
N HIS A 44 -25.50 5.61 -55.22
CA HIS A 44 -24.16 5.07 -54.95
C HIS A 44 -23.39 5.86 -53.89
N HIS A 45 -23.46 7.20 -53.94
CA HIS A 45 -22.85 8.04 -52.92
C HIS A 45 -23.45 7.79 -51.52
N LEU A 46 -24.78 7.68 -51.41
CA LEU A 46 -25.46 7.40 -50.16
C LEU A 46 -25.09 6.00 -49.62
N VAL A 47 -25.07 4.98 -50.46
CA VAL A 47 -24.69 3.61 -50.10
C VAL A 47 -23.25 3.56 -49.59
N ASN A 48 -22.31 4.20 -50.28
CA ASN A 48 -20.89 4.26 -49.88
C ASN A 48 -20.73 4.98 -48.54
N LEU A 49 -21.46 6.05 -48.31
CA LEU A 49 -21.45 6.79 -47.05
C LEU A 49 -21.98 5.92 -45.87
N LEU A 50 -23.08 5.18 -46.08
CA LEU A 50 -23.63 4.29 -45.11
C LEU A 50 -22.71 3.09 -44.80
N LEU A 51 -22.07 2.53 -45.84
CA LEU A 51 -21.08 1.45 -45.66
C LEU A 51 -19.86 1.93 -44.88
N GLY A 52 -19.38 3.15 -45.18
CA GLY A 52 -18.28 3.77 -44.45
C GLY A 52 -18.63 4.01 -42.99
N ALA A 53 -19.83 4.51 -42.71
CA ALA A 53 -20.31 4.71 -41.35
C ALA A 53 -20.46 3.38 -40.58
N ALA A 54 -21.01 2.35 -41.18
CA ALA A 54 -21.12 1.03 -40.58
C ALA A 54 -19.75 0.40 -40.31
N GLY A 55 -18.81 0.49 -41.28
CA GLY A 55 -17.46 0.01 -41.13
C GLY A 55 -16.69 0.74 -39.99
N GLY A 56 -16.81 2.07 -39.97
CA GLY A 56 -16.21 2.89 -38.88
C GLY A 56 -16.79 2.54 -37.51
N GLY A 57 -18.08 2.32 -37.43
CA GLY A 57 -18.74 1.86 -36.18
C GLY A 57 -18.22 0.51 -35.71
N ILE A 58 -18.04 -0.46 -36.56
CA ILE A 58 -17.49 -1.78 -36.24
C ILE A 58 -16.04 -1.64 -35.72
N VAL A 59 -15.20 -0.87 -36.42
CA VAL A 59 -13.81 -0.61 -36.01
C VAL A 59 -13.77 0.07 -34.64
N PHE A 60 -14.68 1.01 -34.38
CA PHE A 60 -14.77 1.70 -33.10
C PHE A 60 -15.13 0.71 -31.98
N VAL A 61 -16.14 -0.16 -32.18
CA VAL A 61 -16.53 -1.17 -31.17
C VAL A 61 -15.39 -2.14 -30.86
N VAL A 62 -14.69 -2.60 -31.92
CA VAL A 62 -13.53 -3.48 -31.72
C VAL A 62 -12.40 -2.79 -30.98
N LEU A 63 -12.10 -1.54 -31.28
CA LEU A 63 -11.10 -0.74 -30.58
C LEU A 63 -11.51 -0.47 -29.13
N ASP A 64 -12.78 -0.16 -28.89
CA ASP A 64 -13.31 0.05 -27.52
C ASP A 64 -13.21 -1.23 -26.68
N GLU A 65 -13.53 -2.39 -27.26
CA GLU A 65 -13.37 -3.69 -26.61
C GLU A 65 -11.90 -3.99 -26.29
N ILE A 66 -10.98 -3.74 -27.23
CA ILE A 66 -9.52 -3.93 -27.01
C ILE A 66 -9.00 -2.98 -25.95
N ILE A 67 -9.42 -1.71 -25.94
CA ILE A 67 -9.01 -0.71 -24.96
C ILE A 67 -9.62 -1.04 -23.58
N ASN A 68 -10.89 -1.42 -23.53
CA ASN A 68 -11.55 -1.80 -22.28
C ASN A 68 -10.99 -3.10 -21.71
N SER A 69 -10.68 -4.08 -22.53
CA SER A 69 -10.05 -5.32 -22.07
C SER A 69 -8.65 -5.09 -21.49
N LYS A 70 -7.86 -4.18 -22.09
CA LYS A 70 -6.53 -3.79 -21.60
C LYS A 70 -6.60 -2.69 -20.52
N GLY A 71 -7.52 -1.76 -20.62
CA GLY A 71 -7.69 -0.65 -19.67
C GLY A 71 -8.32 -1.08 -18.36
N GLY A 72 -9.14 -2.12 -18.35
CA GLY A 72 -9.65 -2.75 -17.13
C GLY A 72 -8.55 -3.36 -16.27
N PHE A 73 -7.50 -3.89 -16.88
CA PHE A 73 -6.32 -4.37 -16.20
C PHE A 73 -5.52 -3.22 -15.55
N LEU A 74 -5.31 -2.11 -16.24
CA LEU A 74 -4.59 -0.93 -15.72
C LEU A 74 -5.36 -0.25 -14.57
N ARG A 75 -6.69 -0.17 -14.63
CA ARG A 75 -7.53 0.33 -13.54
C ARG A 75 -7.48 -0.58 -12.30
N LYS A 76 -7.50 -1.89 -12.50
CA LYS A 76 -7.44 -2.87 -11.42
C LYS A 76 -6.06 -2.90 -10.75
N THR A 77 -4.97 -2.75 -11.52
CA THR A 77 -3.61 -2.66 -11.00
C THR A 77 -3.38 -1.34 -10.25
N SER A 78 -3.90 -0.21 -10.74
CA SER A 78 -3.79 1.09 -10.07
C SER A 78 -4.47 1.08 -8.69
N SER A 79 -5.72 0.60 -8.59
CA SER A 79 -6.43 0.53 -7.30
C SER A 79 -5.79 -0.48 -6.34
N THR A 80 -5.23 -1.57 -6.86
CA THR A 80 -4.53 -2.58 -6.05
C THR A 80 -3.21 -2.05 -5.52
N ILE A 81 -2.42 -1.35 -6.36
CA ILE A 81 -1.16 -0.71 -5.95
C ILE A 81 -1.44 0.39 -4.92
N GLU A 82 -2.44 1.23 -5.13
CA GLU A 82 -2.84 2.27 -4.19
C GLU A 82 -3.31 1.69 -2.84
N TYR A 83 -4.09 0.60 -2.86
CA TYR A 83 -4.51 -0.10 -1.65
C TYR A 83 -3.31 -0.65 -0.85
N PHE A 84 -2.37 -1.34 -1.52
CA PHE A 84 -1.17 -1.85 -0.86
C PHE A 84 -0.23 -0.76 -0.38
N THR A 85 -0.10 0.34 -1.12
CA THR A 85 0.73 1.48 -0.72
C THR A 85 0.14 2.18 0.49
N ASN A 86 -1.17 2.41 0.52
CA ASN A 86 -1.88 3.01 1.66
C ASN A 86 -1.84 2.11 2.89
N ARG A 87 -1.97 0.79 2.73
CA ARG A 87 -1.88 -0.17 3.84
C ARG A 87 -0.46 -0.20 4.44
N LYS A 88 0.58 -0.18 3.60
CA LYS A 88 1.97 -0.08 4.06
C LYS A 88 2.24 1.24 4.77
N ALA A 89 1.72 2.35 4.27
CA ALA A 89 1.87 3.66 4.89
C ALA A 89 1.13 3.73 6.23
N ALA A 90 -0.07 3.17 6.33
CA ALA A 90 -0.83 3.08 7.58
C ALA A 90 -0.09 2.23 8.63
N ARG A 91 0.40 1.04 8.25
CA ARG A 91 1.16 0.17 9.14
C ARG A 91 2.48 0.82 9.60
N ARG A 92 3.18 1.51 8.70
CA ARG A 92 4.38 2.27 9.06
C ARG A 92 4.09 3.37 10.09
N ARG A 93 2.97 4.09 9.95
CA ARG A 93 2.56 5.12 10.91
C ARG A 93 2.23 4.52 12.27
N GLU A 94 1.53 3.40 12.30
CA GLU A 94 1.20 2.66 13.51
C GLU A 94 2.47 2.18 14.26
N ILE A 95 3.44 1.61 13.54
CA ILE A 95 4.73 1.22 14.11
C ILE A 95 5.47 2.45 14.67
N LEU A 96 5.51 3.57 13.94
CA LEU A 96 6.12 4.82 14.41
C LEU A 96 5.48 5.32 15.70
N GLU A 97 4.16 5.26 15.81
CA GLU A 97 3.42 5.69 16.99
C GLU A 97 3.79 4.85 18.21
N HIS A 98 3.78 3.52 18.08
CA HIS A 98 4.14 2.60 19.18
C HIS A 98 5.62 2.70 19.57
N LEU A 99 6.53 2.76 18.60
CA LEU A 99 7.96 2.93 18.89
C LEU A 99 8.26 4.26 19.59
N SER A 100 7.53 5.33 19.28
CA SER A 100 7.71 6.65 19.88
C SER A 100 7.34 6.71 21.36
N ILE A 101 6.56 5.75 21.86
CA ILE A 101 6.20 5.63 23.28
C ILE A 101 7.40 5.15 24.10
N SER A 102 8.27 4.34 23.50
CA SER A 102 9.44 3.78 24.20
C SER A 102 10.42 4.88 24.61
N GLU A 103 10.86 4.84 25.85
CA GLU A 103 11.84 5.76 26.40
C GLU A 103 13.15 5.74 25.62
N LEU A 104 13.57 4.59 25.17
CA LEU A 104 14.78 4.40 24.36
C LEU A 104 14.73 5.17 23.02
N ILE A 105 13.60 5.13 22.36
CA ILE A 105 13.43 5.71 21.00
C ILE A 105 13.18 7.22 21.02
N ARG A 106 12.61 7.75 22.10
CA ARG A 106 12.33 9.17 22.28
C ARG A 106 13.55 10.09 22.07
N HIS A 107 14.75 9.55 22.22
CA HIS A 107 16.02 10.27 22.07
C HIS A 107 16.57 10.24 20.64
N LEU A 108 15.92 9.53 19.71
CA LEU A 108 16.30 9.49 18.30
C LEU A 108 15.65 10.63 17.50
N PRO A 109 16.35 11.20 16.50
CA PRO A 109 15.72 12.08 15.53
C PRO A 109 14.71 11.32 14.67
N LEU A 110 13.70 12.03 14.15
CA LEU A 110 12.59 11.42 13.39
C LEU A 110 13.09 10.57 12.22
N GLU A 111 14.11 11.02 11.51
CA GLU A 111 14.70 10.32 10.37
C GLU A 111 15.28 8.96 10.78
N ALA A 112 15.85 8.86 11.97
CA ALA A 112 16.37 7.59 12.49
C ALA A 112 15.23 6.64 12.89
N VAL A 113 14.15 7.16 13.46
CA VAL A 113 12.96 6.37 13.78
C VAL A 113 12.28 5.85 12.51
N GLU A 114 12.19 6.67 11.46
CA GLU A 114 11.68 6.25 10.15
C GLU A 114 12.55 5.16 9.51
N GLU A 115 13.86 5.24 9.62
CA GLU A 115 14.78 4.18 9.20
C GLU A 115 14.54 2.90 10.01
N MET A 116 14.40 3.00 11.34
CA MET A 116 14.14 1.89 12.25
C MET A 116 12.89 1.09 11.87
N VAL A 117 11.80 1.77 11.53
CA VAL A 117 10.54 1.14 11.08
C VAL A 117 10.74 0.20 9.89
N THR A 118 11.75 0.44 9.07
CA THR A 118 12.06 -0.45 7.92
C THR A 118 12.90 -1.67 8.31
N ARG A 119 13.46 -1.68 9.51
CA ARG A 119 14.37 -2.71 10.01
C ARG A 119 13.76 -3.61 11.06
N VAL A 120 12.72 -3.15 11.74
CA VAL A 120 12.00 -3.96 12.74
C VAL A 120 11.13 -5.02 12.05
N SER A 121 10.99 -6.14 12.73
CA SER A 121 10.10 -7.24 12.36
C SER A 121 9.05 -7.44 13.44
N GLU A 122 7.80 -7.62 13.05
CA GLU A 122 6.72 -7.93 13.98
C GLU A 122 6.81 -9.39 14.42
N ARG A 123 6.65 -9.62 15.71
CA ARG A 123 6.59 -10.94 16.36
C ARG A 123 5.32 -11.03 17.18
N SER A 124 4.62 -12.16 17.07
CA SER A 124 3.45 -12.46 17.90
C SER A 124 3.75 -13.67 18.76
N PHE A 125 3.31 -13.63 20.00
CA PHE A 125 3.53 -14.65 21.01
C PHE A 125 2.20 -15.05 21.63
N GLU A 126 1.97 -16.33 21.76
CA GLU A 126 0.81 -16.86 22.49
C GLU A 126 1.03 -16.82 24.02
N ALA A 127 -0.06 -16.81 24.77
CA ALA A 127 0.03 -16.85 26.22
C ALA A 127 0.83 -18.07 26.70
N GLY A 128 1.84 -17.86 27.56
CA GLY A 128 2.76 -18.88 28.06
C GLY A 128 3.94 -19.18 27.14
N GLU A 129 4.04 -18.56 25.97
CA GLU A 129 5.18 -18.74 25.06
C GLU A 129 6.44 -18.10 25.60
N ILE A 130 7.56 -18.83 25.55
CA ILE A 130 8.88 -18.34 25.96
C ILE A 130 9.50 -17.56 24.81
N ILE A 131 9.78 -16.29 25.04
CA ILE A 131 10.39 -15.38 24.05
C ILE A 131 11.91 -15.62 24.00
N PHE A 132 12.55 -15.72 25.17
CA PHE A 132 13.94 -16.13 25.36
C PHE A 132 14.15 -16.61 26.80
N GLN A 133 15.19 -17.37 27.03
CA GLN A 133 15.56 -17.90 28.35
C GLN A 133 16.79 -17.19 28.92
N GLU A 134 16.87 -17.15 30.23
CA GLU A 134 18.08 -16.75 30.95
C GLU A 134 19.28 -17.59 30.50
N GLY A 135 20.38 -16.93 30.18
CA GLY A 135 21.60 -17.55 29.65
C GLY A 135 21.68 -17.67 28.13
N ASP A 136 20.59 -17.42 27.41
CA ASP A 136 20.61 -17.41 25.94
C ASP A 136 21.47 -16.28 25.40
N SER A 137 21.95 -16.42 24.15
CA SER A 137 22.58 -15.31 23.43
C SER A 137 21.55 -14.22 23.10
N GLY A 138 21.95 -12.96 23.25
CA GLY A 138 21.09 -11.81 22.91
C GLY A 138 21.33 -11.28 21.50
N ASP A 139 20.49 -11.66 20.54
CA ASP A 139 20.65 -11.28 19.13
C ASP A 139 19.65 -10.21 18.66
N GLU A 140 18.62 -9.93 19.44
CA GLU A 140 17.59 -8.94 19.15
C GLU A 140 17.03 -8.32 20.44
N VAL A 141 16.52 -7.09 20.31
CA VAL A 141 15.77 -6.36 21.34
C VAL A 141 14.32 -6.25 20.87
N PHE A 142 13.39 -6.29 21.82
CA PHE A 142 11.96 -6.24 21.55
C PHE A 142 11.34 -4.98 22.14
N PHE A 143 10.42 -4.37 21.40
CA PHE A 143 9.57 -3.27 21.82
C PHE A 143 8.15 -3.79 21.90
N LEU A 144 7.59 -3.87 23.08
CA LEU A 144 6.26 -4.44 23.31
C LEU A 144 5.18 -3.51 22.77
N GLU A 145 4.40 -4.01 21.81
CA GLU A 145 3.30 -3.28 21.18
C GLU A 145 1.99 -3.50 21.94
N THR A 146 1.62 -4.75 22.15
CA THR A 146 0.39 -5.14 22.85
C THR A 146 0.62 -6.32 23.75
N GLY A 147 -0.28 -6.52 24.74
CA GLY A 147 -0.18 -7.62 25.69
C GLY A 147 0.75 -7.31 26.85
N SER A 148 1.16 -8.35 27.55
CA SER A 148 2.08 -8.27 28.70
C SER A 148 3.06 -9.45 28.71
N ILE A 149 4.28 -9.18 29.21
CA ILE A 149 5.38 -10.15 29.28
C ILE A 149 5.90 -10.21 30.70
N THR A 150 5.92 -11.41 31.29
CA THR A 150 6.53 -11.68 32.59
C THR A 150 8.03 -11.93 32.42
N VAL A 151 8.84 -11.20 33.18
CA VAL A 151 10.29 -11.40 33.24
C VAL A 151 10.63 -12.19 34.49
N LEU A 152 11.35 -13.29 34.31
CA LEU A 152 11.72 -14.21 35.37
C LEU A 152 13.25 -14.31 35.49
N ARG A 153 13.78 -14.23 36.70
CA ARG A 153 15.19 -14.52 37.03
C ARG A 153 15.21 -15.58 38.12
N ASP A 154 16.00 -16.63 37.92
CA ASP A 154 16.02 -17.77 38.82
C ASP A 154 14.61 -18.33 39.14
N SER A 155 13.72 -18.36 38.12
CA SER A 155 12.33 -18.78 38.22
C SER A 155 11.43 -17.87 39.11
N GLN A 156 11.90 -16.71 39.52
CA GLN A 156 11.12 -15.70 40.24
C GLN A 156 10.72 -14.56 39.30
N GLU A 157 9.46 -14.15 39.38
CA GLU A 157 8.98 -12.99 38.66
C GLU A 157 9.62 -11.73 39.24
N ILE A 158 10.33 -10.97 38.37
CA ILE A 158 11.00 -9.73 38.74
C ILE A 158 10.35 -8.51 38.12
N ALA A 159 9.61 -8.69 37.00
CA ALA A 159 8.88 -7.60 36.32
C ALA A 159 7.73 -8.14 35.49
N LEU A 160 6.71 -7.30 35.28
CA LEU A 160 5.65 -7.46 34.29
C LEU A 160 5.72 -6.28 33.35
N LEU A 161 6.16 -6.53 32.11
CA LEU A 161 6.27 -5.53 31.04
C LEU A 161 4.94 -5.36 30.32
N ARG A 162 4.70 -4.15 29.83
CA ARG A 162 3.47 -3.74 29.14
C ARG A 162 3.79 -2.98 27.84
N SER A 163 2.76 -2.66 27.08
CA SER A 163 2.91 -1.85 25.86
C SER A 163 3.76 -0.60 26.11
N GLY A 164 4.76 -0.38 25.24
CA GLY A 164 5.76 0.68 25.32
C GLY A 164 7.07 0.28 26.01
N ASP A 165 7.09 -0.84 26.75
CA ASP A 165 8.31 -1.32 27.40
C ASP A 165 9.26 -2.01 26.41
N VAL A 166 10.54 -2.05 26.77
CA VAL A 166 11.62 -2.69 26.01
C VAL A 166 12.12 -3.89 26.79
N LEU A 167 12.47 -4.97 26.10
CA LEU A 167 13.05 -6.14 26.72
C LEU A 167 14.20 -6.71 25.88
N GLY A 168 15.19 -7.26 26.60
CA GLY A 168 16.35 -7.90 26.01
C GLY A 168 17.48 -6.95 25.63
N GLU A 169 17.36 -5.65 25.92
CA GLU A 169 18.35 -4.62 25.67
C GLU A 169 19.65 -4.82 26.46
N ILE A 170 19.56 -5.37 27.69
CA ILE A 170 20.71 -5.60 28.58
C ILE A 170 21.77 -6.46 27.87
N ALA A 171 21.37 -7.57 27.28
CA ALA A 171 22.27 -8.47 26.59
C ALA A 171 22.92 -7.79 25.35
N LEU A 172 22.21 -6.91 24.67
CA LEU A 172 22.74 -6.18 23.51
C LEU A 172 23.74 -5.09 23.93
N VAL A 173 23.44 -4.38 25.00
CA VAL A 173 24.28 -3.28 25.52
C VAL A 173 25.56 -3.82 26.14
N THR A 174 25.46 -4.87 26.97
CA THR A 174 26.59 -5.43 27.73
C THR A 174 27.38 -6.47 26.95
N GLY A 175 26.79 -7.07 25.92
CA GLY A 175 27.36 -8.23 25.24
C GLY A 175 27.30 -9.54 26.05
N ALA A 176 26.64 -9.52 27.21
CA ALA A 176 26.44 -10.68 28.07
C ALA A 176 25.25 -11.54 27.58
N PRO A 177 25.12 -12.78 28.05
CA PRO A 177 23.89 -13.56 27.87
C PRO A 177 22.65 -12.88 28.43
N ARG A 178 21.45 -13.36 28.06
CA ARG A 178 20.19 -12.91 28.66
C ARG A 178 20.24 -13.05 30.18
N THR A 179 19.95 -11.98 30.89
CA THR A 179 20.02 -11.92 32.36
C THR A 179 18.75 -12.42 33.06
N ALA A 180 17.72 -12.74 32.26
CA ALA A 180 16.43 -13.23 32.73
C ALA A 180 15.70 -13.92 31.57
N SER A 181 14.70 -14.73 31.90
CA SER A 181 13.76 -15.31 30.94
C SER A 181 12.57 -14.36 30.71
N ALA A 182 12.02 -14.33 29.51
CA ALA A 182 10.83 -13.57 29.16
C ALA A 182 9.75 -14.51 28.64
N ILE A 183 8.56 -14.44 29.22
CA ILE A 183 7.41 -15.29 28.90
C ILE A 183 6.19 -14.40 28.66
N ALA A 184 5.46 -14.65 27.60
CA ALA A 184 4.21 -13.95 27.33
C ALA A 184 3.17 -14.30 28.39
N ALA A 185 2.74 -13.32 29.20
CA ALA A 185 1.71 -13.53 30.22
C ALA A 185 0.31 -13.69 29.62
N GLU A 186 0.11 -13.08 28.46
CA GLU A 186 -1.07 -13.16 27.60
C GLU A 186 -0.62 -13.08 26.14
N THR A 187 -1.54 -13.24 25.17
CA THR A 187 -1.19 -13.02 23.77
C THR A 187 -0.60 -11.62 23.58
N ALA A 188 0.62 -11.55 23.03
CA ALA A 188 1.38 -10.32 22.92
C ALA A 188 1.95 -10.13 21.51
N THR A 189 2.11 -8.88 21.09
CA THR A 189 2.85 -8.52 19.89
C THR A 189 4.00 -7.58 20.24
N ALA A 190 5.14 -7.75 19.59
CA ALA A 190 6.30 -6.91 19.79
C ALA A 190 7.04 -6.68 18.47
N PHE A 191 7.74 -5.55 18.37
CA PHE A 191 8.68 -5.29 17.28
C PHE A 191 10.07 -5.72 17.70
N SER A 192 10.66 -6.67 16.96
CA SER A 192 12.04 -7.09 17.18
C SER A 192 13.01 -6.29 16.32
N LEU A 193 14.14 -5.90 16.89
CA LEU A 193 15.23 -5.21 16.22
C LEU A 193 16.50 -6.03 16.37
N PRO A 194 17.15 -6.44 15.25
CA PRO A 194 18.40 -7.20 15.30
C PRO A 194 19.54 -6.41 15.94
N LYS A 195 20.41 -7.09 16.66
CA LYS A 195 21.59 -6.52 17.34
C LYS A 195 22.46 -5.65 16.43
N ARG A 196 22.72 -6.07 15.19
CA ARG A 196 23.55 -5.32 14.25
C ARG A 196 22.99 -3.93 13.96
N ASP A 197 21.65 -3.83 13.84
CA ASP A 197 20.97 -2.58 13.57
C ASP A 197 20.94 -1.71 14.84
N PHE A 198 20.68 -2.31 16.00
CA PHE A 198 20.78 -1.69 17.32
C PHE A 198 22.17 -1.08 17.57
N ASP A 199 23.24 -1.83 17.35
CA ASP A 199 24.62 -1.37 17.48
C ASP A 199 24.96 -0.23 16.52
N THR A 200 24.38 -0.25 15.31
CA THR A 200 24.54 0.82 14.33
C THR A 200 23.96 2.13 14.85
N TRP A 201 22.79 2.11 15.47
CA TRP A 201 22.18 3.32 16.06
C TRP A 201 22.90 3.77 17.32
N ARG A 202 23.34 2.87 18.18
CA ARG A 202 24.19 3.24 19.34
C ARG A 202 25.44 3.99 18.90
N SER A 203 26.13 3.52 17.87
CA SER A 203 27.34 4.17 17.36
C SER A 203 27.07 5.52 16.69
N ARG A 204 25.89 5.70 16.07
CA ARG A 204 25.52 6.92 15.33
C ARG A 204 24.90 7.99 16.22
N TYR A 205 24.13 7.59 17.24
CA TYR A 205 23.33 8.49 18.09
C TYR A 205 23.70 8.37 19.56
N LYS A 206 24.54 9.31 20.04
CA LYS A 206 25.05 9.29 21.42
C LYS A 206 23.95 9.27 22.48
N LYS A 207 22.87 10.04 22.29
CA LYS A 207 21.74 10.05 23.23
C LYS A 207 21.00 8.72 23.31
N PHE A 208 20.92 7.99 22.21
CA PHE A 208 20.35 6.65 22.16
C PHE A 208 21.24 5.65 22.93
N ASP A 209 22.56 5.74 22.77
CA ASP A 209 23.52 4.91 23.50
C ASP A 209 23.48 5.20 25.01
N GLU A 210 23.40 6.46 25.41
CA GLU A 210 23.23 6.87 26.81
C GLU A 210 21.91 6.32 27.38
N ALA A 211 20.79 6.44 26.67
CA ALA A 211 19.49 5.91 27.11
C ALA A 211 19.51 4.39 27.22
N ALA A 212 20.08 3.68 26.24
CA ALA A 212 20.22 2.23 26.27
C ALA A 212 21.07 1.76 27.47
N THR A 213 22.14 2.49 27.79
CA THR A 213 23.01 2.19 28.93
C THR A 213 22.28 2.41 30.26
N VAL A 214 21.47 3.45 30.38
CA VAL A 214 20.66 3.70 31.58
C VAL A 214 19.61 2.62 31.82
N LEU A 215 18.93 2.16 30.75
CA LEU A 215 17.94 1.10 30.85
C LEU A 215 18.56 -0.26 31.21
N SER A 216 19.84 -0.47 30.92
CA SER A 216 20.55 -1.72 31.19
C SER A 216 21.24 -1.77 32.57
N ALA A 217 21.19 -0.67 33.35
CA ALA A 217 21.82 -0.57 34.66
C ALA A 217 20.89 -1.02 35.79
#